data_ade81029c164667681ee740ae6c78208
#
_entry.id   ade81029c164667681ee740ae6c78208
#
_cell.length_a   1.000
_cell.length_b   1.000
_cell.length_c   1.000
_cell.angle_alpha   90.00
_cell.angle_beta   90.00
_cell.angle_gamma   90.00
#
_symmetry.space_group_name_H-M   'P 1'
#
loop_
_entity.id
_entity.type
_entity.pdbx_description
1 polymer ?
#
loop_
_entity_poly.entity_id
_entity_poly.type
_entity_poly.pdbx_seq_one_letter_code
_entity_poly.pdbx_strand_id
1 'polypeptide(L)'
;MKKNAIILAAGKSSRFAPFTYEKPKGLFCVKGQILIERQIEQLIEAGIDEIYIVVGYMKEKFFYLEQKYGVKLIVNNEFGKKGNLYTLYVAREHLKNTFICCADHYFVRNPFLDPNQENLSYRACVFQKGKFREFSASVSDAKVITDMSVGGCDSYAMVGQAYMNQNFSEKFREYMEDEINDFGIASMFWEEFYQKHIKDLTFFMKEYSENAILEFENIDDLRAFDSEFLLNVDSEIIANICDTLKCEPNEIKDIDVINAGLTNVSFSFSVGKEKYVYRHPGGTAGNLINRQTEYFAQTAAKNIGIDKSFIKMDISGWKISHFVENARNCDFEKSDEQLKIAMVYLRKLHEVAPDNSVKVFDNVKEGKKLMKIASATKGHLEKEFTEIIGKIDRLYDYIKSDAERLGYNLVLCHNDTYAPNYLYDKDEKIYLIDW
;
A
#
# COMPACT_ATOMS: atom_id res chain seq x y z
N MET A 1 14.80 -29.14 22.80
CA MET A 1 13.42 -28.59 22.92
C MET A 1 12.90 -28.31 21.53
N LYS A 2 11.62 -28.61 21.26
CA LYS A 2 11.02 -28.31 19.93
C LYS A 2 10.92 -26.80 19.76
N LYS A 3 11.40 -26.27 18.62
CA LYS A 3 11.34 -24.87 18.25
C LYS A 3 10.25 -24.69 17.21
N ASN A 4 9.68 -23.48 17.13
CA ASN A 4 8.75 -23.06 16.08
C ASN A 4 9.12 -21.66 15.57
N ALA A 5 8.39 -21.18 14.57
CA ALA A 5 8.58 -19.85 14.04
C ALA A 5 7.24 -19.12 13.82
N ILE A 6 7.24 -17.81 14.03
CA ILE A 6 6.16 -16.91 13.64
C ILE A 6 6.73 -15.87 12.67
N ILE A 7 6.18 -15.83 11.46
CA ILE A 7 6.57 -14.86 10.43
C ILE A 7 5.49 -13.78 10.35
N LEU A 8 5.86 -12.53 10.59
CA LEU A 8 4.95 -11.37 10.49
C LEU A 8 4.88 -10.91 9.05
N ALA A 9 3.70 -11.02 8.42
CA ALA A 9 3.46 -10.74 7.01
C ALA A 9 2.17 -9.91 6.78
N ALA A 10 1.68 -9.18 7.79
CA ALA A 10 0.39 -8.50 7.73
C ALA A 10 0.46 -7.07 7.15
N GLY A 11 1.65 -6.48 7.04
CA GLY A 11 1.87 -5.09 6.68
C GLY A 11 1.60 -4.75 5.21
N LYS A 12 1.28 -3.47 4.93
CA LYS A 12 1.05 -2.95 3.56
C LYS A 12 2.33 -2.64 2.80
N SER A 13 3.45 -2.40 3.48
CA SER A 13 4.74 -2.03 2.89
C SER A 13 4.65 -0.92 1.83
N SER A 14 3.90 0.16 2.12
CA SER A 14 3.50 1.21 1.17
C SER A 14 4.68 1.92 0.48
N ARG A 15 5.88 1.90 1.09
CA ARG A 15 7.12 2.43 0.49
C ARG A 15 7.56 1.67 -0.77
N PHE A 16 6.99 0.48 -1.03
CA PHE A 16 7.26 -0.34 -2.20
C PHE A 16 6.17 -0.24 -3.28
N ALA A 17 5.29 0.74 -3.17
CA ALA A 17 4.43 1.07 -4.29
C ALA A 17 5.27 1.43 -5.54
N PRO A 18 4.86 1.02 -6.75
CA PRO A 18 3.54 0.44 -7.06
C PRO A 18 3.41 -1.08 -6.86
N PHE A 19 4.49 -1.81 -6.61
CA PHE A 19 4.45 -3.28 -6.57
C PHE A 19 3.56 -3.83 -5.46
N THR A 20 3.49 -3.09 -4.33
CA THR A 20 2.59 -3.44 -3.22
C THR A 20 1.11 -3.19 -3.51
N TYR A 21 0.76 -2.60 -4.65
CA TYR A 21 -0.61 -2.58 -5.15
C TYR A 21 -1.05 -3.91 -5.75
N GLU A 22 -0.10 -4.74 -6.15
CA GLU A 22 -0.34 -6.04 -6.77
C GLU A 22 -0.10 -7.22 -5.83
N LYS A 23 0.91 -7.13 -4.96
CA LYS A 23 1.27 -8.21 -4.02
C LYS A 23 2.01 -7.69 -2.78
N PRO A 24 1.87 -8.34 -1.62
CA PRO A 24 2.65 -8.01 -0.42
C PRO A 24 4.16 -8.12 -0.65
N LYS A 25 4.96 -7.28 0.04
CA LYS A 25 6.43 -7.27 -0.07
C LYS A 25 7.08 -8.64 0.16
N GLY A 26 6.56 -9.41 1.14
CA GLY A 26 7.07 -10.77 1.40
C GLY A 26 6.93 -11.74 0.23
N LEU A 27 6.11 -11.40 -0.79
CA LEU A 27 5.94 -12.18 -2.02
C LEU A 27 6.75 -11.63 -3.21
N PHE A 28 7.63 -10.67 -3.00
CA PHE A 28 8.53 -10.22 -4.06
C PHE A 28 9.57 -11.29 -4.38
N CYS A 29 9.83 -11.46 -5.68
CA CYS A 29 10.92 -12.29 -6.17
C CYS A 29 12.20 -11.46 -6.16
N VAL A 30 13.17 -11.87 -5.35
CA VAL A 30 14.48 -11.22 -5.21
C VAL A 30 15.55 -12.27 -5.47
N LYS A 31 16.47 -12.00 -6.39
CA LYS A 31 17.48 -12.99 -6.83
C LYS A 31 16.88 -14.35 -7.23
N GLY A 32 15.71 -14.32 -7.88
CA GLY A 32 15.02 -15.52 -8.36
C GLY A 32 14.28 -16.32 -7.29
N GLN A 33 14.15 -15.82 -6.05
CA GLN A 33 13.44 -16.49 -4.96
C GLN A 33 12.42 -15.55 -4.31
N ILE A 34 11.25 -16.07 -3.95
CA ILE A 34 10.25 -15.32 -3.20
C ILE A 34 10.71 -15.18 -1.74
N LEU A 35 10.74 -13.94 -1.22
CA LEU A 35 11.32 -13.63 0.10
C LEU A 35 10.80 -14.54 1.22
N ILE A 36 9.49 -14.67 1.37
CA ILE A 36 8.90 -15.49 2.44
C ILE A 36 9.14 -16.98 2.21
N GLU A 37 9.13 -17.44 0.96
CA GLU A 37 9.40 -18.84 0.64
C GLU A 37 10.83 -19.22 1.01
N ARG A 38 11.79 -18.35 0.67
CA ARG A 38 13.19 -18.50 1.08
C ARG A 38 13.33 -18.64 2.60
N GLN A 39 12.63 -17.81 3.38
CA GLN A 39 12.67 -17.92 4.84
C GLN A 39 12.07 -19.25 5.34
N ILE A 40 10.94 -19.66 4.77
CA ILE A 40 10.30 -20.94 5.11
C ILE A 40 11.25 -22.10 4.82
N GLU A 41 11.90 -22.12 3.66
CA GLU A 41 12.86 -23.16 3.27
C GLU A 41 14.06 -23.19 4.23
N GLN A 42 14.59 -22.01 4.63
CA GLN A 42 15.67 -21.92 5.60
C GLN A 42 15.26 -22.40 7.00
N LEU A 43 14.02 -22.16 7.43
CA LEU A 43 13.48 -22.70 8.69
C LEU A 43 13.36 -24.21 8.64
N ILE A 44 12.82 -24.76 7.56
CA ILE A 44 12.69 -26.22 7.35
C ILE A 44 14.07 -26.89 7.31
N GLU A 45 15.04 -26.30 6.60
CA GLU A 45 16.42 -26.78 6.57
C GLU A 45 17.04 -26.86 7.98
N ALA A 46 16.66 -25.93 8.88
CA ALA A 46 17.10 -25.92 10.27
C ALA A 46 16.29 -26.87 11.18
N GLY A 47 15.38 -27.68 10.63
CA GLY A 47 14.53 -28.62 11.37
C GLY A 47 13.39 -27.94 12.13
N ILE A 48 12.96 -26.75 11.70
CA ILE A 48 11.84 -25.99 12.26
C ILE A 48 10.67 -26.11 11.27
N ASP A 49 9.82 -27.09 11.53
CA ASP A 49 8.68 -27.45 10.67
C ASP A 49 7.32 -26.91 11.17
N GLU A 50 7.25 -26.41 12.40
CA GLU A 50 6.08 -25.76 12.96
C GLU A 50 6.17 -24.24 12.71
N ILE A 51 5.64 -23.79 11.56
CA ILE A 51 5.74 -22.41 11.09
C ILE A 51 4.36 -21.79 11.00
N TYR A 52 4.19 -20.63 11.64
CA TYR A 52 2.99 -19.80 11.61
C TYR A 52 3.28 -18.52 10.84
N ILE A 53 2.38 -18.09 9.96
CA ILE A 53 2.51 -16.85 9.21
C ILE A 53 1.31 -15.97 9.52
N VAL A 54 1.56 -14.78 10.06
CA VAL A 54 0.49 -13.85 10.37
C VAL A 54 0.30 -12.92 9.19
N VAL A 55 -0.84 -13.08 8.50
CA VAL A 55 -1.19 -12.36 7.27
C VAL A 55 -2.28 -11.32 7.52
N GLY A 56 -2.33 -10.28 6.69
CA GLY A 56 -3.32 -9.21 6.78
C GLY A 56 -3.61 -8.60 5.41
N TYR A 57 -2.77 -7.69 4.96
CA TYR A 57 -2.88 -7.07 3.65
C TYR A 57 -2.77 -8.11 2.54
N MET A 58 -3.76 -8.16 1.64
CA MET A 58 -3.85 -9.15 0.54
C MET A 58 -3.58 -10.58 1.01
N LYS A 59 -4.14 -10.96 2.15
CA LYS A 59 -3.93 -12.27 2.80
C LYS A 59 -4.16 -13.46 1.87
N GLU A 60 -5.08 -13.34 0.92
CA GLU A 60 -5.39 -14.37 -0.07
C GLU A 60 -4.20 -14.75 -0.96
N LYS A 61 -3.27 -13.84 -1.16
CA LYS A 61 -2.04 -14.10 -1.93
C LYS A 61 -1.07 -15.07 -1.23
N PHE A 62 -1.25 -15.30 0.08
CA PHE A 62 -0.41 -16.21 0.87
C PHE A 62 -1.01 -17.62 1.01
N PHE A 63 -2.28 -17.86 0.66
CA PHE A 63 -2.98 -19.11 0.96
C PHE A 63 -2.33 -20.34 0.35
N TYR A 64 -1.66 -20.21 -0.79
CA TYR A 64 -0.94 -21.31 -1.44
C TYR A 64 0.21 -21.87 -0.59
N LEU A 65 0.76 -21.08 0.36
CA LEU A 65 1.86 -21.50 1.22
C LEU A 65 1.47 -22.65 2.15
N GLU A 66 0.20 -22.71 2.58
CA GLU A 66 -0.29 -23.83 3.40
C GLU A 66 -0.19 -25.15 2.65
N GLN A 67 -0.59 -25.17 1.39
CA GLN A 67 -0.50 -26.39 0.56
C GLN A 67 0.94 -26.72 0.17
N LYS A 68 1.74 -25.67 -0.13
CA LYS A 68 3.11 -25.87 -0.64
C LYS A 68 4.09 -26.31 0.45
N TYR A 69 3.98 -25.75 1.66
CA TYR A 69 4.98 -25.92 2.72
C TYR A 69 4.42 -26.50 4.03
N GLY A 70 3.10 -26.70 4.14
CA GLY A 70 2.47 -27.16 5.38
C GLY A 70 2.47 -26.15 6.52
N VAL A 71 2.71 -24.89 6.23
CA VAL A 71 2.67 -23.78 7.21
C VAL A 71 1.23 -23.48 7.62
N LYS A 72 1.03 -22.74 8.72
CA LYS A 72 -0.30 -22.36 9.21
C LYS A 72 -0.47 -20.84 9.11
N LEU A 73 -1.55 -20.39 8.47
CA LEU A 73 -1.86 -18.97 8.34
C LEU A 73 -2.76 -18.52 9.48
N ILE A 74 -2.42 -17.37 10.07
CA ILE A 74 -3.20 -16.66 11.09
C ILE A 74 -3.58 -15.29 10.54
N VAL A 75 -4.87 -14.94 10.57
CA VAL A 75 -5.35 -13.70 9.96
C VAL A 75 -5.41 -12.58 11.00
N ASN A 76 -4.70 -11.49 10.75
CA ASN A 76 -4.87 -10.22 11.45
C ASN A 76 -5.83 -9.32 10.65
N ASN A 77 -7.07 -9.17 11.10
CA ASN A 77 -8.06 -8.29 10.45
C ASN A 77 -7.89 -6.80 10.82
N GLU A 78 -7.08 -6.49 11.83
CA GLU A 78 -6.85 -5.12 12.32
C GLU A 78 -5.53 -4.51 11.80
N PHE A 79 -4.88 -5.14 10.83
CA PHE A 79 -3.55 -4.75 10.29
C PHE A 79 -3.46 -3.29 9.79
N GLY A 80 -4.59 -2.69 9.42
CA GLY A 80 -4.63 -1.30 8.94
C GLY A 80 -4.84 -0.26 10.05
N LYS A 81 -5.10 -0.70 11.30
CA LYS A 81 -5.44 0.16 12.43
C LYS A 81 -4.49 0.00 13.61
N LYS A 82 -3.82 -1.13 13.72
CA LYS A 82 -2.95 -1.51 14.84
C LYS A 82 -1.54 -1.83 14.35
N GLY A 83 -0.56 -1.72 15.24
CA GLY A 83 0.85 -1.96 14.98
C GLY A 83 1.21 -3.44 14.81
N ASN A 84 2.52 -3.71 14.62
CA ASN A 84 2.98 -5.10 14.48
C ASN A 84 2.99 -5.87 15.81
N LEU A 85 2.95 -5.20 16.95
CA LEU A 85 2.69 -5.84 18.23
C LEU A 85 1.36 -6.62 18.20
N TYR A 86 0.30 -6.00 17.66
CA TYR A 86 -0.98 -6.68 17.54
C TYR A 86 -0.92 -7.83 16.52
N THR A 87 -0.07 -7.72 15.51
CA THR A 87 0.20 -8.84 14.57
C THR A 87 0.81 -10.03 15.32
N LEU A 88 1.74 -9.79 16.25
CA LEU A 88 2.29 -10.84 17.10
C LEU A 88 1.25 -11.36 18.12
N TYR A 89 0.44 -10.46 18.68
CA TYR A 89 -0.62 -10.81 19.66
C TYR A 89 -1.63 -11.81 19.08
N VAL A 90 -2.04 -11.72 17.82
CA VAL A 90 -2.99 -12.69 17.24
C VAL A 90 -2.40 -14.09 17.13
N ALA A 91 -1.08 -14.24 17.17
CA ALA A 91 -0.36 -15.52 17.18
C ALA A 91 0.17 -15.93 18.56
N ARG A 92 -0.15 -15.18 19.64
CA ARG A 92 0.43 -15.34 20.98
C ARG A 92 0.36 -16.74 21.59
N GLU A 93 -0.70 -17.50 21.27
CA GLU A 93 -0.87 -18.88 21.74
C GLU A 93 0.22 -19.84 21.23
N HIS A 94 0.94 -19.41 20.20
CA HIS A 94 2.01 -20.20 19.57
C HIS A 94 3.40 -19.77 20.04
N LEU A 95 3.49 -18.76 20.93
CA LEU A 95 4.75 -18.36 21.54
C LEU A 95 5.24 -19.43 22.53
N LYS A 96 6.42 -19.99 22.25
CA LYS A 96 7.12 -21.03 23.03
C LYS A 96 8.63 -20.78 22.92
N ASN A 97 9.38 -21.76 22.40
CA ASN A 97 10.75 -21.56 21.92
C ASN A 97 10.68 -21.08 20.45
N THR A 98 10.42 -19.79 20.25
CA THR A 98 9.89 -19.25 18.99
C THR A 98 10.88 -18.28 18.32
N PHE A 99 11.11 -18.49 17.03
CA PHE A 99 11.70 -17.47 16.16
C PHE A 99 10.62 -16.49 15.70
N ILE A 100 10.87 -15.20 15.88
CA ILE A 100 10.06 -14.12 15.34
C ILE A 100 10.79 -13.53 14.15
N CYS A 101 10.15 -13.51 12.99
CA CYS A 101 10.71 -13.02 11.73
C CYS A 101 9.73 -12.05 11.04
N CYS A 102 10.25 -11.14 10.21
CA CYS A 102 9.45 -10.37 9.26
C CYS A 102 9.58 -10.98 7.87
N ALA A 103 8.48 -11.06 7.13
CA ALA A 103 8.41 -11.73 5.82
C ALA A 103 9.28 -11.10 4.72
N ASP A 104 9.79 -9.90 4.95
CA ASP A 104 10.53 -9.08 4.00
C ASP A 104 12.05 -9.05 4.25
N HIS A 105 12.55 -9.82 5.22
CA HIS A 105 13.99 -10.00 5.43
C HIS A 105 14.59 -10.95 4.40
N TYR A 106 15.76 -10.60 3.87
CA TYR A 106 16.57 -11.48 3.04
C TYR A 106 17.81 -11.93 3.84
N PHE A 107 17.81 -13.21 4.25
CA PHE A 107 18.96 -13.82 4.90
C PHE A 107 19.90 -14.38 3.85
N VAL A 108 21.11 -13.82 3.74
CA VAL A 108 22.13 -14.28 2.77
C VAL A 108 22.58 -15.71 3.10
N ARG A 109 22.77 -16.00 4.38
CA ARG A 109 23.00 -17.34 4.92
C ARG A 109 21.86 -17.70 5.86
N ASN A 110 21.61 -19.00 6.03
CA ASN A 110 20.58 -19.47 6.93
C ASN A 110 20.95 -19.21 8.40
N PRO A 111 20.35 -18.22 9.08
CA PRO A 111 20.69 -17.88 10.47
C PRO A 111 20.11 -18.84 11.49
N PHE A 112 19.16 -19.70 11.07
CA PHE A 112 18.47 -20.66 11.95
C PHE A 112 19.31 -21.90 12.21
N LEU A 113 20.33 -22.15 11.39
CA LEU A 113 21.34 -23.19 11.60
C LEU A 113 22.37 -22.83 12.66
N ASP A 114 22.47 -21.53 13.02
CA ASP A 114 23.46 -21.07 14.00
C ASP A 114 23.19 -21.65 15.39
N PRO A 115 24.21 -22.15 16.09
CA PRO A 115 24.03 -22.74 17.40
C PRO A 115 23.51 -21.74 18.42
N ASN A 116 22.53 -22.17 19.20
CA ASN A 116 22.08 -21.50 20.41
C ASN A 116 22.11 -22.49 21.56
N GLN A 117 23.35 -22.77 22.03
CA GLN A 117 23.62 -23.87 22.96
C GLN A 117 22.98 -23.66 24.33
N GLU A 118 22.86 -22.39 24.75
CA GLU A 118 22.31 -22.03 26.07
C GLU A 118 20.79 -21.79 26.03
N ASN A 119 20.17 -21.91 24.86
CA ASN A 119 18.73 -21.60 24.65
C ASN A 119 18.35 -20.20 25.18
N LEU A 120 19.26 -19.25 25.03
CA LEU A 120 19.03 -17.86 25.44
C LEU A 120 18.13 -17.14 24.45
N SER A 121 17.26 -16.30 24.95
CA SER A 121 16.52 -15.36 24.11
C SER A 121 17.47 -14.32 23.52
N TYR A 122 17.42 -14.14 22.22
CA TYR A 122 18.31 -13.19 21.55
C TYR A 122 17.62 -12.39 20.46
N ARG A 123 18.18 -11.22 20.17
CA ARG A 123 17.84 -10.38 19.02
C ARG A 123 19.04 -10.31 18.08
N ALA A 124 18.81 -10.56 16.80
CA ALA A 124 19.83 -10.38 15.78
C ALA A 124 20.13 -8.88 15.63
N CYS A 125 21.42 -8.56 15.56
CA CYS A 125 21.92 -7.20 15.37
C CYS A 125 23.07 -7.18 14.36
N VAL A 126 23.17 -6.09 13.62
CA VAL A 126 24.26 -5.80 12.70
C VAL A 126 24.86 -4.45 13.06
N PHE A 127 26.17 -4.33 13.15
CA PHE A 127 26.82 -3.03 13.32
C PHE A 127 26.70 -2.24 12.00
N GLN A 128 26.03 -1.09 12.06
CA GLN A 128 25.86 -0.19 10.91
C GLN A 128 26.65 1.08 11.09
N LYS A 129 27.42 1.44 10.07
CA LYS A 129 28.14 2.71 9.98
C LYS A 129 27.22 3.80 9.44
N GLY A 130 27.41 5.02 9.96
CA GLY A 130 26.59 6.15 9.59
C GLY A 130 25.19 6.11 10.21
N LYS A 131 24.30 6.97 9.71
CA LYS A 131 22.92 7.09 10.22
C LYS A 131 22.02 6.03 9.61
N PHE A 132 21.17 5.43 10.43
CA PHE A 132 20.15 4.47 10.00
C PHE A 132 18.83 4.71 10.77
N ARG A 133 17.74 4.06 10.34
CA ARG A 133 16.38 4.29 10.86
C ARG A 133 15.85 3.15 11.74
N GLU A 134 16.42 1.96 11.61
CA GLU A 134 16.07 0.78 12.40
C GLU A 134 16.28 1.05 13.89
N PHE A 135 15.67 0.24 14.75
CA PHE A 135 15.97 0.31 16.18
C PHE A 135 17.45 0.01 16.43
N SER A 136 18.09 0.85 17.22
CA SER A 136 19.46 0.62 17.70
C SER A 136 19.45 0.03 19.11
N ALA A 137 20.41 -0.86 19.40
CA ALA A 137 20.59 -1.49 20.69
C ALA A 137 21.82 -0.95 21.43
N SER A 138 21.64 -0.55 22.69
CA SER A 138 22.73 -0.40 23.67
C SER A 138 22.99 -1.73 24.35
N VAL A 139 24.22 -2.14 24.46
CA VAL A 139 24.62 -3.49 24.85
C VAL A 139 25.66 -3.44 25.97
N SER A 140 25.47 -4.26 27.02
CA SER A 140 26.48 -4.43 28.08
C SER A 140 27.66 -5.31 27.62
N ASP A 141 28.74 -5.36 28.43
CA ASP A 141 29.88 -6.24 28.19
C ASP A 141 29.50 -7.73 28.10
N ALA A 142 28.41 -8.13 28.78
CA ALA A 142 27.84 -9.47 28.72
C ALA A 142 26.93 -9.70 27.50
N LYS A 143 26.91 -8.77 26.53
CA LYS A 143 26.05 -8.78 25.35
C LYS A 143 24.55 -8.78 25.65
N VAL A 144 24.14 -8.30 26.81
CA VAL A 144 22.71 -8.07 27.14
C VAL A 144 22.29 -6.72 26.55
N ILE A 145 21.15 -6.70 25.89
CA ILE A 145 20.52 -5.45 25.42
C ILE A 145 19.93 -4.73 26.63
N THR A 146 20.48 -3.54 26.91
CA THR A 146 20.14 -2.74 28.10
C THR A 146 19.23 -1.55 27.80
N ASP A 147 19.25 -1.09 26.57
CA ASP A 147 18.38 0.00 26.08
C ASP A 147 18.24 -0.05 24.57
N MET A 148 17.25 0.66 24.04
CA MET A 148 16.95 0.78 22.62
C MET A 148 16.55 2.20 22.29
N SER A 149 16.80 2.61 21.02
CA SER A 149 16.30 3.87 20.46
C SER A 149 15.87 3.70 19.01
N VAL A 150 14.95 4.55 18.57
CA VAL A 150 14.56 4.61 17.16
C VAL A 150 15.65 5.32 16.38
N GLY A 151 16.23 4.64 15.40
CA GLY A 151 17.37 5.11 14.63
C GLY A 151 18.70 4.98 15.40
N GLY A 152 19.80 5.17 14.68
CA GLY A 152 21.15 5.11 15.26
C GLY A 152 22.19 5.75 14.35
N CYS A 153 23.42 5.79 14.85
CA CYS A 153 24.60 6.21 14.10
C CYS A 153 25.81 5.45 14.65
N ASP A 154 26.54 4.77 13.77
CA ASP A 154 27.74 3.98 14.15
C ASP A 154 27.46 3.05 15.35
N SER A 155 26.37 2.31 15.28
CA SER A 155 25.86 1.47 16.38
C SER A 155 25.22 0.17 15.87
N TYR A 156 24.77 -0.66 16.79
CA TYR A 156 24.11 -1.93 16.47
C TYR A 156 22.65 -1.71 16.09
N ALA A 157 22.32 -1.93 14.82
CA ALA A 157 20.95 -1.97 14.33
C ALA A 157 20.29 -3.33 14.64
N MET A 158 19.07 -3.32 15.16
CA MET A 158 18.27 -4.52 15.45
C MET A 158 17.54 -4.96 14.17
N VAL A 159 18.15 -5.86 13.42
CA VAL A 159 17.62 -6.37 12.15
C VAL A 159 17.50 -7.90 12.17
N GLY A 160 16.63 -8.45 11.32
CA GLY A 160 16.50 -9.90 11.19
C GLY A 160 15.61 -10.54 12.26
N GLN A 161 15.95 -11.76 12.65
CA GLN A 161 15.15 -12.58 13.56
C GLN A 161 15.39 -12.23 15.03
N ALA A 162 14.35 -12.45 15.85
CA ALA A 162 14.49 -12.65 17.29
C ALA A 162 14.23 -14.12 17.63
N TYR A 163 14.82 -14.61 18.71
CA TYR A 163 14.48 -15.88 19.30
C TYR A 163 14.05 -15.66 20.76
N MET A 164 12.86 -16.10 21.08
CA MET A 164 12.27 -16.07 22.41
C MET A 164 12.22 -17.50 22.95
N ASN A 165 12.91 -17.78 24.06
CA ASN A 165 12.78 -19.05 24.75
C ASN A 165 11.44 -19.13 25.49
N GLN A 166 11.11 -20.29 26.04
CA GLN A 166 9.84 -20.55 26.69
C GLN A 166 9.51 -19.51 27.78
N ASN A 167 10.46 -19.25 28.70
CA ASN A 167 10.23 -18.31 29.80
C ASN A 167 10.01 -16.88 29.32
N PHE A 168 10.77 -16.43 28.32
CA PHE A 168 10.59 -15.13 27.74
C PHE A 168 9.21 -15.01 27.05
N SER A 169 8.86 -16.02 26.27
CA SER A 169 7.58 -16.10 25.55
C SER A 169 6.38 -16.06 26.47
N GLU A 170 6.43 -16.78 27.60
CA GLU A 170 5.35 -16.77 28.60
C GLU A 170 5.15 -15.41 29.21
N LYS A 171 6.23 -14.76 29.69
CA LYS A 171 6.15 -13.41 30.26
C LYS A 171 5.71 -12.38 29.23
N PHE A 172 6.26 -12.44 28.03
CA PHE A 172 5.90 -11.51 26.95
C PHE A 172 4.42 -11.62 26.58
N ARG A 173 3.89 -12.85 26.56
CA ARG A 173 2.47 -13.12 26.36
C ARG A 173 1.60 -12.54 27.46
N GLU A 174 1.96 -12.76 28.74
CA GLU A 174 1.24 -12.18 29.89
C GLU A 174 1.11 -10.66 29.78
N TYR A 175 2.22 -9.96 29.52
CA TYR A 175 2.20 -8.50 29.35
C TYR A 175 1.33 -8.08 28.15
N MET A 176 1.39 -8.79 27.02
CA MET A 176 0.51 -8.50 25.89
C MET A 176 -0.96 -8.68 26.24
N GLU A 177 -1.34 -9.77 26.93
CA GLU A 177 -2.73 -10.05 27.31
C GLU A 177 -3.29 -9.00 28.27
N ASP A 178 -2.47 -8.50 29.19
CA ASP A 178 -2.84 -7.48 30.16
C ASP A 178 -3.02 -6.09 29.50
N GLU A 179 -2.20 -5.73 28.52
CA GLU A 179 -2.08 -4.35 28.06
C GLU A 179 -2.65 -4.10 26.66
N ILE A 180 -2.91 -5.11 25.83
CA ILE A 180 -3.26 -4.95 24.40
C ILE A 180 -4.59 -4.23 24.15
N ASN A 181 -5.44 -4.13 25.16
CA ASN A 181 -6.71 -3.41 25.08
C ASN A 181 -6.53 -1.88 25.05
N ASP A 182 -5.38 -1.37 25.48
CA ASP A 182 -5.00 0.02 25.27
C ASP A 182 -4.65 0.23 23.80
N PHE A 183 -5.31 1.23 23.15
CA PHE A 183 -5.10 1.50 21.74
C PHE A 183 -3.67 1.98 21.44
N GLY A 184 -3.06 2.75 22.34
CA GLY A 184 -1.67 3.20 22.23
C GLY A 184 -0.71 2.01 22.20
N ILE A 185 -0.89 1.07 23.13
CA ILE A 185 -0.11 -0.18 23.19
C ILE A 185 -0.34 -1.04 21.93
N ALA A 186 -1.59 -1.24 21.54
CA ALA A 186 -1.92 -2.04 20.37
C ALA A 186 -1.37 -1.45 19.05
N SER A 187 -1.02 -0.17 19.02
CA SER A 187 -0.46 0.53 17.86
C SER A 187 1.07 0.51 17.81
N MET A 188 1.74 0.01 18.85
CA MET A 188 3.20 -0.05 18.93
C MET A 188 3.80 -1.11 18.01
N PHE A 189 5.11 -0.98 17.77
CA PHE A 189 5.94 -2.09 17.34
C PHE A 189 6.20 -3.03 18.53
N TRP A 190 6.39 -4.32 18.26
CA TRP A 190 6.68 -5.28 19.33
C TRP A 190 8.03 -5.00 20.00
N GLU A 191 8.95 -4.39 19.29
CA GLU A 191 10.23 -3.91 19.83
C GLU A 191 10.03 -2.78 20.85
N GLU A 192 9.13 -1.82 20.58
CA GLU A 192 8.78 -0.75 21.53
C GLU A 192 8.13 -1.31 22.80
N PHE A 193 7.27 -2.31 22.60
CA PHE A 193 6.66 -3.01 23.73
C PHE A 193 7.69 -3.80 24.55
N TYR A 194 8.66 -4.46 23.90
CA TYR A 194 9.80 -5.06 24.59
C TYR A 194 10.58 -4.00 25.38
N GLN A 195 10.89 -2.84 24.80
CA GLN A 195 11.59 -1.76 25.49
C GLN A 195 10.88 -1.32 26.78
N LYS A 196 9.56 -1.24 26.76
CA LYS A 196 8.75 -0.94 27.94
C LYS A 196 8.98 -1.94 29.08
N HIS A 197 9.25 -3.20 28.77
CA HIS A 197 9.43 -4.31 29.71
C HIS A 197 10.88 -4.81 29.77
N ILE A 198 11.85 -4.05 29.29
CA ILE A 198 13.26 -4.46 29.16
C ILE A 198 13.92 -4.90 30.47
N LYS A 199 13.41 -4.42 31.63
CA LYS A 199 13.93 -4.79 32.96
C LYS A 199 13.57 -6.22 33.35
N ASP A 200 12.46 -6.74 32.84
CA ASP A 200 11.91 -8.05 33.18
C ASP A 200 12.14 -9.09 32.09
N LEU A 201 12.43 -8.62 30.86
CA LEU A 201 12.65 -9.42 29.69
C LEU A 201 14.10 -9.23 29.18
N THR A 202 14.87 -10.28 29.12
CA THR A 202 16.28 -10.20 28.75
C THR A 202 16.50 -10.76 27.35
N PHE A 203 16.88 -9.89 26.40
CA PHE A 203 17.49 -10.31 25.14
C PHE A 203 19.01 -10.18 25.20
N PHE A 204 19.69 -11.20 24.69
CA PHE A 204 21.08 -11.12 24.34
C PHE A 204 21.24 -10.63 22.90
N MET A 205 22.24 -9.84 22.64
CA MET A 205 22.60 -9.49 21.28
C MET A 205 23.29 -10.67 20.59
N LYS A 206 22.77 -11.07 19.43
CA LYS A 206 23.47 -11.97 18.52
C LYS A 206 23.96 -11.17 17.30
N GLU A 207 25.25 -10.94 17.27
CA GLU A 207 25.87 -10.13 16.24
C GLU A 207 26.02 -10.92 14.93
N TYR A 208 25.64 -10.30 13.82
CA TYR A 208 25.84 -10.78 12.47
C TYR A 208 26.74 -9.81 11.70
N SER A 209 27.46 -10.33 10.71
CA SER A 209 28.31 -9.50 9.84
C SER A 209 27.45 -8.56 9.00
N GLU A 210 28.06 -7.44 8.60
CA GLU A 210 27.49 -6.52 7.62
C GLU A 210 27.00 -7.31 6.37
N ASN A 211 25.84 -6.97 5.86
CA ASN A 211 25.20 -7.65 4.73
C ASN A 211 24.78 -9.12 4.94
N ALA A 212 24.84 -9.68 6.15
CA ALA A 212 24.31 -11.03 6.40
C ALA A 212 22.78 -11.08 6.39
N ILE A 213 22.16 -9.99 6.81
CA ILE A 213 20.71 -9.81 6.89
C ILE A 213 20.37 -8.50 6.19
N LEU A 214 19.52 -8.56 5.19
CA LEU A 214 19.12 -7.39 4.42
C LEU A 214 17.63 -7.11 4.64
N GLU A 215 17.35 -5.87 4.95
CA GLU A 215 16.00 -5.29 4.98
C GLU A 215 15.98 -4.13 4.00
N PHE A 216 15.17 -4.22 2.96
CA PHE A 216 15.09 -3.20 1.94
C PHE A 216 14.08 -2.14 2.37
N GLU A 217 14.45 -0.87 2.31
CA GLU A 217 13.58 0.24 2.69
C GLU A 217 12.68 0.73 1.56
N ASN A 218 13.14 0.62 0.32
CA ASN A 218 12.48 1.12 -0.89
C ASN A 218 12.87 0.29 -2.13
N ILE A 219 12.32 0.67 -3.27
CA ILE A 219 12.55 -0.01 -4.55
C ILE A 219 14.01 0.14 -5.02
N ASP A 220 14.64 1.28 -4.77
CA ASP A 220 16.00 1.52 -5.23
C ASP A 220 17.01 0.66 -4.49
N ASP A 221 16.80 0.40 -3.18
CA ASP A 221 17.61 -0.55 -2.41
C ASP A 221 17.49 -1.97 -2.99
N LEU A 222 16.26 -2.39 -3.35
CA LEU A 222 16.05 -3.68 -4.01
C LEU A 222 16.75 -3.76 -5.35
N ARG A 223 16.68 -2.72 -6.18
CA ARG A 223 17.32 -2.67 -7.50
C ARG A 223 18.85 -2.59 -7.38
N ALA A 224 19.37 -1.93 -6.36
CA ALA A 224 20.80 -1.92 -6.09
C ALA A 224 21.33 -3.30 -5.73
N PHE A 225 20.54 -4.10 -4.99
CA PHE A 225 20.87 -5.48 -4.64
C PHE A 225 20.58 -6.46 -5.78
N ASP A 226 19.46 -6.31 -6.47
CA ASP A 226 19.02 -7.18 -7.57
C ASP A 226 18.73 -6.33 -8.82
N SER A 227 19.70 -6.20 -9.70
CA SER A 227 19.58 -5.42 -10.95
C SER A 227 18.50 -5.95 -11.90
N GLU A 228 18.07 -7.21 -11.73
CA GLU A 228 17.02 -7.84 -12.52
C GLU A 228 15.66 -7.83 -11.81
N PHE A 229 15.54 -7.14 -10.67
CA PHE A 229 14.30 -7.13 -9.88
C PHE A 229 13.07 -6.77 -10.71
N LEU A 230 13.14 -5.72 -11.55
CA LEU A 230 12.00 -5.31 -12.38
C LEU A 230 11.61 -6.33 -13.46
N LEU A 231 12.54 -7.19 -13.89
CA LEU A 231 12.27 -8.30 -14.80
C LEU A 231 11.60 -9.48 -14.06
N ASN A 232 11.98 -9.70 -12.81
CA ASN A 232 11.60 -10.88 -12.04
C ASN A 232 10.39 -10.65 -11.12
N VAL A 233 9.99 -9.40 -10.90
CA VAL A 233 8.92 -9.07 -9.95
C VAL A 233 7.52 -9.54 -10.38
N ASP A 234 7.36 -9.93 -11.66
CA ASP A 234 6.08 -10.38 -12.24
C ASP A 234 4.96 -9.36 -11.94
N SER A 235 5.08 -8.18 -12.51
CA SER A 235 4.18 -7.05 -12.29
C SER A 235 3.41 -6.71 -13.56
N GLU A 236 2.08 -6.75 -13.48
CA GLU A 236 1.20 -6.29 -14.57
C GLU A 236 1.37 -4.78 -14.82
N ILE A 237 1.67 -4.01 -13.77
CA ILE A 237 1.92 -2.56 -13.88
C ILE A 237 3.14 -2.32 -14.77
N ILE A 238 4.25 -3.03 -14.53
CA ILE A 238 5.45 -2.91 -15.36
C ILE A 238 5.18 -3.37 -16.80
N ALA A 239 4.49 -4.49 -16.98
CA ALA A 239 4.10 -4.98 -18.30
C ALA A 239 3.26 -3.94 -19.07
N ASN A 240 2.26 -3.33 -18.42
CA ASN A 240 1.42 -2.29 -19.01
C ASN A 240 2.21 -1.06 -19.44
N ILE A 241 3.21 -0.65 -18.63
CA ILE A 241 4.11 0.46 -18.96
C ILE A 241 4.96 0.11 -20.18
N CYS A 242 5.64 -1.04 -20.16
CA CYS A 242 6.50 -1.49 -21.24
C CYS A 242 5.72 -1.65 -22.55
N ASP A 243 4.54 -2.26 -22.50
CA ASP A 243 3.68 -2.42 -23.68
C ASP A 243 3.18 -1.08 -24.24
N THR A 244 2.91 -0.12 -23.38
CA THR A 244 2.38 1.19 -23.81
C THR A 244 3.47 2.09 -24.36
N LEU A 245 4.61 2.16 -23.68
CA LEU A 245 5.70 3.08 -24.03
C LEU A 245 6.77 2.44 -24.92
N LYS A 246 6.67 1.12 -25.16
CA LYS A 246 7.64 0.35 -25.96
C LYS A 246 9.06 0.43 -25.38
N CYS A 247 9.18 0.24 -24.08
CA CYS A 247 10.43 0.26 -23.35
C CYS A 247 10.68 -1.07 -22.62
N GLU A 248 11.91 -1.28 -22.20
CA GLU A 248 12.30 -2.42 -21.34
C GLU A 248 12.09 -2.07 -19.85
N PRO A 249 11.82 -3.05 -18.97
CA PRO A 249 11.59 -2.82 -17.54
C PRO A 249 12.71 -2.02 -16.85
N ASN A 250 13.98 -2.24 -17.21
CA ASN A 250 15.13 -1.57 -16.63
C ASN A 250 15.27 -0.09 -17.07
N GLU A 251 14.55 0.35 -18.09
CA GLU A 251 14.49 1.75 -18.51
C GLU A 251 13.54 2.58 -17.63
N ILE A 252 12.67 1.93 -16.86
CA ILE A 252 11.75 2.60 -15.92
C ILE A 252 12.54 3.06 -14.69
N LYS A 253 12.55 4.37 -14.41
CA LYS A 253 13.31 5.02 -13.32
C LYS A 253 12.45 6.01 -12.55
N ASP A 254 13.00 6.53 -11.46
CA ASP A 254 12.43 7.64 -10.67
C ASP A 254 10.95 7.37 -10.31
N ILE A 255 10.70 6.17 -9.74
CA ILE A 255 9.34 5.77 -9.34
C ILE A 255 8.99 6.45 -8.02
N ASP A 256 8.07 7.44 -8.08
CA ASP A 256 7.63 8.22 -6.93
C ASP A 256 6.11 8.14 -6.74
N VAL A 257 5.67 7.81 -5.53
CA VAL A 257 4.24 7.71 -5.21
C VAL A 257 3.59 9.09 -5.16
N ILE A 258 2.46 9.24 -5.85
CA ILE A 258 1.63 10.45 -5.79
C ILE A 258 0.50 10.19 -4.78
N ASN A 259 0.58 10.82 -3.59
CA ASN A 259 -0.39 10.68 -2.51
C ASN A 259 -1.64 11.55 -2.75
N ALA A 260 -2.26 11.44 -3.92
CA ALA A 260 -3.46 12.20 -4.28
C ALA A 260 -4.53 11.24 -4.84
N GLY A 261 -5.66 11.16 -4.17
CA GLY A 261 -6.83 10.42 -4.63
C GLY A 261 -7.43 9.46 -3.59
N LEU A 262 -8.77 9.44 -3.51
CA LEU A 262 -9.50 8.58 -2.58
C LEU A 262 -9.79 7.18 -3.15
N THR A 263 -9.88 7.07 -4.47
CA THR A 263 -10.37 5.86 -5.16
C THR A 263 -9.33 5.16 -6.01
N ASN A 264 -8.29 5.85 -6.42
CA ASN A 264 -7.20 5.33 -7.23
C ASN A 264 -5.87 5.63 -6.56
N VAL A 265 -4.85 4.85 -6.87
CA VAL A 265 -3.47 5.10 -6.44
C VAL A 265 -2.64 5.45 -7.67
N SER A 266 -1.75 6.43 -7.53
CA SER A 266 -0.97 6.94 -8.65
C SER A 266 0.50 7.04 -8.28
N PHE A 267 1.37 6.91 -9.28
CA PHE A 267 2.79 7.17 -9.13
C PHE A 267 3.34 7.81 -10.42
N SER A 268 4.39 8.58 -10.28
CA SER A 268 5.17 9.07 -11.41
C SER A 268 6.38 8.18 -11.65
N PHE A 269 6.85 8.15 -12.88
CA PHE A 269 8.06 7.43 -13.29
C PHE A 269 8.64 8.07 -14.55
N SER A 270 9.91 7.77 -14.84
CA SER A 270 10.63 8.26 -16.02
C SER A 270 10.98 7.11 -16.96
N VAL A 271 10.90 7.34 -18.27
CA VAL A 271 11.47 6.51 -19.33
C VAL A 271 12.26 7.42 -20.28
N GLY A 272 13.56 7.20 -20.37
CA GLY A 272 14.45 8.12 -21.09
C GLY A 272 14.47 9.50 -20.45
N LYS A 273 14.04 10.54 -21.17
CA LYS A 273 13.96 11.93 -20.70
C LYS A 273 12.55 12.38 -20.33
N GLU A 274 11.57 11.54 -20.59
CA GLU A 274 10.16 11.86 -20.40
C GLU A 274 9.68 11.31 -19.06
N LYS A 275 8.83 12.09 -18.37
CA LYS A 275 8.19 11.71 -17.11
C LYS A 275 6.70 11.43 -17.34
N TYR A 276 6.20 10.39 -16.69
CA TYR A 276 4.85 9.88 -16.86
C TYR A 276 4.15 9.70 -15.51
N VAL A 277 2.84 9.55 -15.56
CA VAL A 277 1.99 9.15 -14.43
C VAL A 277 1.29 7.86 -14.78
N TYR A 278 1.39 6.87 -13.91
CA TYR A 278 0.55 5.68 -13.92
C TYR A 278 -0.51 5.79 -12.84
N ARG A 279 -1.76 5.58 -13.19
CA ARG A 279 -2.88 5.46 -12.25
C ARG A 279 -3.32 4.00 -12.21
N HIS A 280 -3.28 3.41 -11.01
CA HIS A 280 -3.77 2.06 -10.75
C HIS A 280 -5.16 2.13 -10.08
N PRO A 281 -6.14 1.32 -10.52
CA PRO A 281 -7.46 1.29 -9.90
C PRO A 281 -7.38 0.80 -8.46
N GLY A 282 -7.92 1.57 -7.51
CA GLY A 282 -8.01 1.15 -6.11
C GLY A 282 -9.13 0.12 -5.89
N GLY A 283 -8.99 -0.73 -4.89
CA GLY A 283 -9.92 -1.82 -4.61
C GLY A 283 -11.36 -1.40 -4.29
N THR A 284 -11.59 -0.15 -3.86
CA THR A 284 -12.92 0.40 -3.59
C THR A 284 -13.60 1.00 -4.82
N ALA A 285 -12.85 1.24 -5.90
CA ALA A 285 -13.35 1.92 -7.10
C ALA A 285 -14.35 1.08 -7.92
N GLY A 286 -14.31 -0.24 -7.83
CA GLY A 286 -15.12 -1.14 -8.67
C GLY A 286 -16.63 -1.00 -8.52
N ASN A 287 -17.12 -0.47 -7.41
CA ASN A 287 -18.56 -0.28 -7.15
C ASN A 287 -19.06 1.15 -7.43
N LEU A 288 -18.15 2.12 -7.61
CA LEU A 288 -18.48 3.53 -7.71
C LEU A 288 -18.27 4.07 -9.13
N ILE A 289 -17.30 3.56 -9.87
CA ILE A 289 -16.87 4.10 -11.15
C ILE A 289 -17.27 3.15 -12.28
N ASN A 290 -17.98 3.68 -13.28
CA ASN A 290 -18.22 2.95 -14.53
C ASN A 290 -17.03 3.13 -15.49
N ARG A 291 -16.18 2.12 -15.58
CA ARG A 291 -14.94 2.17 -16.36
C ARG A 291 -15.15 2.34 -17.89
N GLN A 292 -16.27 1.88 -18.43
CA GLN A 292 -16.59 2.10 -19.84
C GLN A 292 -16.90 3.57 -20.12
N THR A 293 -17.71 4.19 -19.22
CA THR A 293 -18.00 5.63 -19.31
C THR A 293 -16.73 6.47 -19.15
N GLU A 294 -15.89 6.12 -18.20
CA GLU A 294 -14.60 6.78 -17.95
C GLU A 294 -13.68 6.67 -19.19
N TYR A 295 -13.55 5.47 -19.76
CA TYR A 295 -12.76 5.24 -20.98
C TYR A 295 -13.25 6.09 -22.15
N PHE A 296 -14.57 6.13 -22.37
CA PHE A 296 -15.16 6.95 -23.42
C PHE A 296 -14.87 8.44 -23.20
N ALA A 297 -15.15 8.95 -21.97
CA ALA A 297 -14.97 10.36 -21.64
C ALA A 297 -13.50 10.80 -21.76
N GLN A 298 -12.57 9.99 -21.28
CA GLN A 298 -11.12 10.26 -21.39
C GLN A 298 -10.66 10.28 -22.85
N THR A 299 -11.15 9.35 -23.66
CA THR A 299 -10.83 9.29 -25.10
C THR A 299 -11.40 10.50 -25.84
N ALA A 300 -12.64 10.88 -25.53
CA ALA A 300 -13.28 12.07 -26.08
C ALA A 300 -12.49 13.35 -25.74
N ALA A 301 -12.11 13.52 -24.46
CA ALA A 301 -11.33 14.66 -23.98
C ALA A 301 -9.99 14.81 -24.72
N LYS A 302 -9.29 13.70 -24.95
CA LYS A 302 -8.07 13.69 -25.77
C LYS A 302 -8.35 14.18 -27.20
N ASN A 303 -9.36 13.61 -27.86
CA ASN A 303 -9.67 13.87 -29.27
C ASN A 303 -10.06 15.33 -29.52
N ILE A 304 -10.74 15.99 -28.58
CA ILE A 304 -11.10 17.41 -28.66
C ILE A 304 -10.05 18.34 -28.05
N GLY A 305 -8.92 17.79 -27.58
CA GLY A 305 -7.74 18.54 -27.13
C GLY A 305 -7.86 19.17 -25.74
N ILE A 306 -8.74 18.67 -24.89
CA ILE A 306 -8.92 19.12 -23.50
C ILE A 306 -7.88 18.47 -22.57
N ASP A 307 -7.67 17.16 -22.70
CA ASP A 307 -6.59 16.46 -21.99
C ASP A 307 -5.54 15.92 -22.97
N LYS A 308 -4.50 16.70 -23.18
CA LYS A 308 -3.36 16.34 -24.05
C LYS A 308 -2.32 15.46 -23.32
N SER A 309 -2.42 15.34 -22.01
CA SER A 309 -1.50 14.51 -21.23
C SER A 309 -1.81 13.02 -21.41
N PHE A 310 -3.03 12.66 -21.70
CA PHE A 310 -3.49 11.28 -21.78
C PHE A 310 -2.82 10.48 -22.91
N ILE A 311 -2.27 9.32 -22.58
CA ILE A 311 -1.64 8.38 -23.52
C ILE A 311 -2.56 7.20 -23.79
N LYS A 312 -2.82 6.39 -22.75
CA LYS A 312 -3.58 5.14 -22.84
C LYS A 312 -4.31 4.84 -21.52
N MET A 313 -5.45 4.23 -21.62
CA MET A 313 -6.22 3.67 -20.52
C MET A 313 -6.76 2.30 -20.96
N ASP A 314 -6.89 1.39 -19.99
CA ASP A 314 -7.56 0.12 -20.16
C ASP A 314 -8.93 0.12 -19.45
N ILE A 315 -9.85 -0.73 -19.91
CA ILE A 315 -11.18 -0.87 -19.34
C ILE A 315 -11.18 -1.38 -17.89
N SER A 316 -10.07 -2.01 -17.44
CA SER A 316 -9.85 -2.35 -16.04
C SER A 316 -9.64 -1.14 -15.15
N GLY A 317 -9.31 0.02 -15.75
CA GLY A 317 -9.19 1.31 -15.09
C GLY A 317 -7.76 1.81 -14.85
N TRP A 318 -6.71 1.07 -15.26
CA TRP A 318 -5.39 1.66 -15.25
C TRP A 318 -5.21 2.66 -16.39
N LYS A 319 -4.39 3.68 -16.15
CA LYS A 319 -4.17 4.79 -17.09
C LYS A 319 -2.71 5.25 -17.06
N ILE A 320 -2.17 5.57 -18.23
CA ILE A 320 -0.87 6.23 -18.40
C ILE A 320 -1.08 7.60 -19.05
N SER A 321 -0.42 8.62 -18.48
CA SER A 321 -0.42 9.99 -18.98
C SER A 321 0.99 10.57 -18.91
N HIS A 322 1.30 11.58 -19.73
CA HIS A 322 2.48 12.41 -19.53
C HIS A 322 2.38 13.15 -18.19
N PHE A 323 3.48 13.25 -17.48
CA PHE A 323 3.56 14.12 -16.30
C PHE A 323 3.60 15.58 -16.75
N VAL A 324 2.69 16.41 -16.23
CA VAL A 324 2.66 17.84 -16.55
C VAL A 324 3.66 18.55 -15.64
N GLU A 325 4.84 18.83 -16.16
CA GLU A 325 5.92 19.46 -15.39
C GLU A 325 5.56 20.88 -14.94
N ASN A 326 5.92 21.19 -13.68
CA ASN A 326 5.66 22.51 -13.07
C ASN A 326 4.18 22.91 -13.12
N ALA A 327 3.28 21.94 -13.22
CA ALA A 327 1.85 22.20 -13.21
C ALA A 327 1.41 22.85 -11.91
N ARG A 328 0.47 23.79 -12.05
CA ARG A 328 -0.24 24.43 -10.94
C ARG A 328 -1.72 24.23 -11.14
N ASN A 329 -2.46 24.21 -10.04
CA ASN A 329 -3.91 24.21 -10.13
C ASN A 329 -4.42 25.59 -10.59
N CYS A 330 -5.47 25.60 -11.41
CA CYS A 330 -6.15 26.84 -11.75
C CYS A 330 -6.78 27.46 -10.50
N ASP A 331 -6.85 28.79 -10.51
CA ASP A 331 -7.51 29.59 -9.46
C ASP A 331 -8.56 30.47 -10.14
N PHE A 332 -9.79 29.99 -10.19
CA PHE A 332 -10.90 30.67 -10.87
C PHE A 332 -11.41 31.91 -10.12
N GLU A 333 -11.04 32.08 -8.86
CA GLU A 333 -11.36 33.28 -8.10
C GLU A 333 -10.43 34.44 -8.46
N LYS A 334 -9.20 34.13 -8.91
CA LYS A 334 -8.17 35.11 -9.22
C LYS A 334 -7.92 35.31 -10.71
N SER A 335 -8.41 34.42 -11.57
CA SER A 335 -8.14 34.46 -13.02
C SER A 335 -9.38 34.21 -13.87
N ASP A 336 -9.98 35.31 -14.35
CA ASP A 336 -11.06 35.27 -15.34
C ASP A 336 -10.65 34.59 -16.64
N GLU A 337 -9.38 34.65 -17.02
CA GLU A 337 -8.83 34.02 -18.22
C GLU A 337 -8.90 32.49 -18.09
N GLN A 338 -8.42 31.95 -16.94
CA GLN A 338 -8.51 30.51 -16.67
C GLN A 338 -9.95 30.02 -16.64
N LEU A 339 -10.84 30.80 -16.02
CA LEU A 339 -12.28 30.48 -16.00
C LEU A 339 -12.88 30.46 -17.40
N LYS A 340 -12.56 31.44 -18.26
CA LYS A 340 -13.03 31.46 -19.65
C LYS A 340 -12.57 30.23 -20.43
N ILE A 341 -11.31 29.81 -20.27
CA ILE A 341 -10.77 28.62 -20.94
C ILE A 341 -11.50 27.37 -20.44
N ALA A 342 -11.72 27.25 -19.13
CA ALA A 342 -12.47 26.14 -18.53
C ALA A 342 -13.90 26.06 -19.12
N MET A 343 -14.60 27.20 -19.24
CA MET A 343 -15.93 27.24 -19.86
C MET A 343 -15.92 26.87 -21.35
N VAL A 344 -14.88 27.23 -22.08
CA VAL A 344 -14.70 26.81 -23.49
C VAL A 344 -14.49 25.27 -23.56
N TYR A 345 -13.73 24.70 -22.63
CA TYR A 345 -13.52 23.24 -22.56
C TYR A 345 -14.83 22.51 -22.27
N LEU A 346 -15.62 22.97 -21.30
CA LEU A 346 -16.91 22.36 -20.99
C LEU A 346 -17.88 22.44 -22.18
N ARG A 347 -17.93 23.59 -22.89
CA ARG A 347 -18.76 23.72 -24.09
C ARG A 347 -18.37 22.71 -25.16
N LYS A 348 -17.07 22.58 -25.46
CA LYS A 348 -16.58 21.58 -26.42
C LYS A 348 -16.93 20.14 -25.99
N LEU A 349 -16.85 19.85 -24.70
CA LEU A 349 -17.20 18.54 -24.16
C LEU A 349 -18.69 18.25 -24.35
N HIS A 350 -19.55 19.23 -24.09
CA HIS A 350 -21.02 19.11 -24.24
C HIS A 350 -21.45 18.92 -25.69
N GLU A 351 -20.62 19.27 -26.68
CA GLU A 351 -20.88 19.04 -28.10
C GLU A 351 -20.54 17.60 -28.55
N VAL A 352 -19.84 16.82 -27.70
CA VAL A 352 -19.53 15.42 -28.01
C VAL A 352 -20.78 14.56 -27.81
N ALA A 353 -21.21 13.88 -28.86
CA ALA A 353 -22.31 12.94 -28.78
C ALA A 353 -21.87 11.67 -28.02
N PRO A 354 -22.49 11.33 -26.88
CA PRO A 354 -22.21 10.10 -26.17
C PRO A 354 -22.69 8.90 -26.98
N ASP A 355 -21.98 7.79 -26.90
CA ASP A 355 -22.46 6.51 -27.42
C ASP A 355 -23.21 5.71 -26.33
N ASN A 356 -23.70 4.52 -26.70
CA ASN A 356 -24.48 3.67 -25.80
C ASN A 356 -23.67 3.10 -24.62
N SER A 357 -22.35 3.23 -24.61
CA SER A 357 -21.50 2.80 -23.49
C SER A 357 -21.51 3.80 -22.33
N VAL A 358 -21.88 5.05 -22.60
CA VAL A 358 -21.90 6.12 -21.62
C VAL A 358 -23.12 5.99 -20.73
N LYS A 359 -22.88 5.76 -19.45
CA LYS A 359 -23.93 5.65 -18.46
C LYS A 359 -24.38 7.04 -17.97
N VAL A 360 -25.68 7.26 -17.95
CA VAL A 360 -26.25 8.49 -17.38
C VAL A 360 -25.90 8.57 -15.90
N PHE A 361 -25.24 9.64 -15.48
CA PHE A 361 -25.00 9.94 -14.08
C PHE A 361 -26.22 10.64 -13.48
N ASP A 362 -26.85 9.98 -12.52
CA ASP A 362 -28.01 10.47 -11.80
C ASP A 362 -27.61 10.58 -10.31
N ASN A 363 -27.28 11.79 -9.88
CA ASN A 363 -26.75 12.08 -8.54
C ASN A 363 -27.74 11.66 -7.42
N VAL A 364 -29.05 11.74 -7.65
CA VAL A 364 -30.07 11.33 -6.67
C VAL A 364 -30.10 9.80 -6.54
N LYS A 365 -30.06 9.07 -7.65
CA LYS A 365 -30.03 7.59 -7.64
C LYS A 365 -28.72 7.07 -7.05
N GLU A 366 -27.57 7.65 -7.45
CA GLU A 366 -26.28 7.25 -6.88
C GLU A 366 -26.19 7.59 -5.39
N GLY A 367 -26.70 8.76 -4.95
CA GLY A 367 -26.78 9.12 -3.54
C GLY A 367 -27.61 8.13 -2.72
N LYS A 368 -28.78 7.70 -3.23
CA LYS A 368 -29.61 6.66 -2.60
C LYS A 368 -28.89 5.32 -2.50
N LYS A 369 -28.13 4.93 -3.52
CA LYS A 369 -27.33 3.70 -3.54
C LYS A 369 -26.21 3.75 -2.49
N LEU A 370 -25.48 4.86 -2.41
CA LEU A 370 -24.43 5.07 -1.42
C LEU A 370 -24.98 5.05 0.01
N MET A 371 -26.14 5.67 0.25
CA MET A 371 -26.78 5.64 1.56
C MET A 371 -27.17 4.24 2.00
N LYS A 372 -27.64 3.37 1.09
CA LYS A 372 -27.91 1.96 1.42
C LYS A 372 -26.64 1.23 1.86
N ILE A 373 -25.51 1.48 1.20
CA ILE A 373 -24.22 0.89 1.56
C ILE A 373 -23.75 1.41 2.93
N ALA A 374 -23.84 2.71 3.15
CA ALA A 374 -23.42 3.35 4.41
C ALA A 374 -24.31 2.91 5.59
N SER A 375 -25.63 2.80 5.39
CA SER A 375 -26.58 2.38 6.43
C SER A 375 -26.37 0.93 6.86
N ALA A 376 -25.87 0.08 5.98
CA ALA A 376 -25.50 -1.30 6.34
C ALA A 376 -24.34 -1.36 7.36
N THR A 377 -23.50 -0.30 7.43
CA THR A 377 -22.37 -0.20 8.34
C THR A 377 -22.57 0.76 9.50
N LYS A 378 -23.46 1.77 9.35
CA LYS A 378 -23.74 2.84 10.32
C LYS A 378 -25.24 3.16 10.35
N GLY A 379 -26.03 2.34 11.03
CA GLY A 379 -27.50 2.39 11.03
C GLY A 379 -28.15 3.73 11.44
N HIS A 380 -27.42 4.63 12.17
CA HIS A 380 -27.96 5.95 12.54
C HIS A 380 -28.12 6.89 11.33
N LEU A 381 -27.35 6.72 10.25
CA LEU A 381 -27.44 7.54 9.04
C LEU A 381 -28.74 7.33 8.27
N GLU A 382 -29.37 6.16 8.40
CA GLU A 382 -30.61 5.83 7.70
C GLU A 382 -31.76 6.72 8.14
N LYS A 383 -31.86 7.03 9.44
CA LYS A 383 -32.90 7.88 9.98
C LYS A 383 -32.83 9.31 9.44
N GLU A 384 -31.65 9.93 9.52
CA GLU A 384 -31.42 11.29 9.01
C GLU A 384 -31.69 11.39 7.51
N PHE A 385 -31.25 10.38 6.75
CA PHE A 385 -31.49 10.34 5.31
C PHE A 385 -32.96 10.22 4.98
N THR A 386 -33.73 9.40 5.72
CA THR A 386 -35.16 9.21 5.51
C THR A 386 -35.95 10.51 5.73
N GLU A 387 -35.50 11.38 6.64
CA GLU A 387 -36.18 12.66 6.90
C GLU A 387 -36.10 13.65 5.72
N ILE A 388 -35.01 13.60 4.94
CA ILE A 388 -34.79 14.54 3.82
C ILE A 388 -35.13 13.98 2.45
N ILE A 389 -35.17 12.64 2.28
CA ILE A 389 -35.31 11.99 0.97
C ILE A 389 -36.58 12.41 0.22
N GLY A 390 -37.67 12.56 0.92
CA GLY A 390 -38.94 13.01 0.30
C GLY A 390 -38.90 14.46 -0.21
N LYS A 391 -38.06 15.31 0.34
CA LYS A 391 -37.79 16.65 -0.18
C LYS A 391 -36.91 16.61 -1.43
N ILE A 392 -35.90 15.75 -1.40
CA ILE A 392 -34.99 15.52 -2.52
C ILE A 392 -35.75 15.00 -3.72
N ASP A 393 -36.64 14.01 -3.52
CA ASP A 393 -37.43 13.41 -4.59
C ASP A 393 -38.35 14.45 -5.26
N ARG A 394 -39.05 15.27 -4.49
CA ARG A 394 -39.89 16.34 -5.07
C ARG A 394 -39.09 17.36 -5.88
N LEU A 395 -37.92 17.77 -5.37
CA LEU A 395 -37.03 18.68 -6.09
C LEU A 395 -36.50 18.03 -7.37
N TYR A 396 -36.12 16.76 -7.31
CA TYR A 396 -35.64 16.00 -8.46
C TYR A 396 -36.68 15.89 -9.56
N ASP A 397 -37.93 15.52 -9.19
CA ASP A 397 -39.04 15.41 -10.14
C ASP A 397 -39.38 16.77 -10.77
N TYR A 398 -39.32 17.86 -9.99
CA TYR A 398 -39.50 19.22 -10.49
C TYR A 398 -38.42 19.59 -11.52
N ILE A 399 -37.15 19.40 -11.19
CA ILE A 399 -36.00 19.73 -12.08
C ILE A 399 -36.09 18.91 -13.36
N LYS A 400 -36.42 17.62 -13.28
CA LYS A 400 -36.59 16.74 -14.43
C LYS A 400 -37.72 17.20 -15.35
N SER A 401 -38.85 17.49 -14.80
CA SER A 401 -40.03 18.00 -15.55
C SER A 401 -39.72 19.34 -16.21
N ASP A 402 -39.02 20.23 -15.53
CA ASP A 402 -38.63 21.53 -16.08
C ASP A 402 -37.58 21.42 -17.20
N ALA A 403 -36.62 20.51 -17.07
CA ALA A 403 -35.65 20.21 -18.11
C ALA A 403 -36.32 19.65 -19.40
N GLU A 404 -37.28 18.74 -19.23
CA GLU A 404 -38.07 18.20 -20.35
C GLU A 404 -38.89 19.33 -21.02
N ARG A 405 -39.55 20.18 -20.25
CA ARG A 405 -40.33 21.33 -20.76
C ARG A 405 -39.45 22.34 -21.53
N LEU A 406 -38.20 22.55 -21.11
CA LEU A 406 -37.25 23.47 -21.73
C LEU A 406 -36.47 22.82 -22.87
N GLY A 407 -36.66 21.53 -23.13
CA GLY A 407 -35.97 20.82 -24.21
C GLY A 407 -34.47 20.60 -23.95
N TYR A 408 -34.05 20.56 -22.68
CA TYR A 408 -32.66 20.25 -22.35
C TYR A 408 -32.36 18.77 -22.62
N ASN A 409 -31.24 18.55 -23.29
CA ASN A 409 -30.74 17.20 -23.57
C ASN A 409 -29.61 16.83 -22.63
N LEU A 410 -29.42 15.53 -22.42
CA LEU A 410 -28.25 15.00 -21.75
C LEU A 410 -27.01 15.23 -22.64
N VAL A 411 -25.92 15.65 -22.01
CA VAL A 411 -24.64 15.90 -22.67
C VAL A 411 -23.53 15.18 -21.94
N LEU A 412 -22.39 14.98 -22.62
CA LEU A 412 -21.21 14.43 -21.97
C LEU A 412 -20.64 15.46 -20.98
N CYS A 413 -20.56 15.08 -19.70
CA CYS A 413 -20.05 15.93 -18.62
C CYS A 413 -18.86 15.27 -17.93
N HIS A 414 -17.98 16.11 -17.40
CA HIS A 414 -16.90 15.66 -16.51
C HIS A 414 -17.42 15.28 -15.10
N ASN A 415 -18.46 15.94 -14.62
CA ASN A 415 -19.10 15.78 -13.32
C ASN A 415 -18.25 16.13 -12.08
N ASP A 416 -16.98 16.49 -12.25
CA ASP A 416 -16.08 16.97 -11.19
C ASP A 416 -15.21 18.12 -11.67
N THR A 417 -15.85 19.21 -12.09
CA THR A 417 -15.19 20.41 -12.63
C THR A 417 -14.63 21.31 -11.52
N TYR A 418 -13.99 20.72 -10.56
CA TYR A 418 -13.33 21.35 -9.44
C TYR A 418 -11.97 21.94 -9.86
N ALA A 419 -11.63 23.14 -9.38
CA ALA A 419 -10.44 23.85 -9.82
C ALA A 419 -9.13 23.03 -9.78
N PRO A 420 -8.86 22.19 -8.78
CA PRO A 420 -7.71 21.30 -8.75
C PRO A 420 -7.63 20.28 -9.89
N ASN A 421 -8.73 19.98 -10.58
CA ASN A 421 -8.73 19.10 -11.76
C ASN A 421 -8.36 19.86 -13.04
N TYR A 422 -8.18 21.19 -12.96
CA TYR A 422 -7.62 22.00 -14.03
C TYR A 422 -6.18 22.34 -13.70
N LEU A 423 -5.26 21.75 -14.44
CA LEU A 423 -3.84 22.03 -14.32
C LEU A 423 -3.43 22.99 -15.42
N TYR A 424 -2.57 23.95 -15.11
CA TYR A 424 -1.87 24.73 -16.13
C TYR A 424 -0.35 24.58 -15.99
N ASP A 425 0.32 24.47 -17.12
CA ASP A 425 1.76 24.33 -17.20
C ASP A 425 2.48 25.68 -17.30
N LYS A 426 3.80 25.65 -17.45
CA LYS A 426 4.64 26.84 -17.62
C LYS A 426 4.35 27.66 -18.89
N ASP A 427 3.73 27.02 -19.89
CA ASP A 427 3.35 27.63 -21.17
C ASP A 427 1.88 28.09 -21.15
N GLU A 428 1.27 28.18 -19.98
CA GLU A 428 -0.13 28.57 -19.72
C GLU A 428 -1.17 27.69 -20.42
N LYS A 429 -0.79 26.47 -20.80
CA LYS A 429 -1.75 25.48 -21.32
C LYS A 429 -2.52 24.84 -20.20
N ILE A 430 -3.82 24.75 -20.35
CA ILE A 430 -4.72 24.13 -19.38
C ILE A 430 -5.03 22.69 -19.80
N TYR A 431 -5.06 21.81 -18.80
CA TYR A 431 -5.43 20.40 -18.90
C TYR A 431 -6.56 20.14 -17.91
N LEU A 432 -7.66 19.55 -18.38
CA LEU A 432 -8.69 19.02 -17.50
C LEU A 432 -8.44 17.53 -17.32
N ILE A 433 -8.11 17.14 -16.10
CA ILE A 433 -7.71 15.79 -15.74
C ILE A 433 -8.73 15.15 -14.81
N ASP A 434 -8.48 13.88 -14.40
CA ASP A 434 -9.29 13.09 -13.46
C ASP A 434 -10.72 12.80 -13.94
N TRP A 435 -10.80 12.28 -15.15
CA TRP A 435 -12.03 11.87 -15.85
C TRP A 435 -12.66 10.63 -15.23
#